data_3434575bb3f8e6c8df9bd834328e04fe
#
_entry.id   3434575bb3f8e6c8df9bd834328e04fe
#
_cell.length_a   1.000
_cell.length_b   1.000
_cell.length_c   1.000
_cell.angle_alpha   90.00
_cell.angle_beta   90.00
_cell.angle_gamma   90.00
#
_symmetry.space_group_name_H-M   'P 1'
#
loop_
_entity.id
_entity.type
_entity.pdbx_description
1 polymer ?
#
loop_
_entity_poly.entity_id
_entity_poly.type
_entity_poly.pdbx_seq_one_letter_code
_entity_poly.pdbx_strand_id
1 'polypeptide(L)'
;MKREFKDLVRYEPYEYLNSEIKGDYDEVLGIDKGIKFVANLNLFICLALMVLLFFVGPSLPIIESLMTGIGDFTSGLIKESFMMAPYGGKYADHLKNWTLYYWAWWIAWAPFVGSFVARISRGRTIAEFVAGVLIVPALGSFTWFAIFGTSALHLQLVKGIDIAAQVTKDISVGVFALYKYYPLGFIMSVMMLVLITTFFVTSANSATFVLSMYSNQGDLNPSKSKMGVWGVLMAALAIVLLMTGGLQNLQTISLTAAPPFAIIMVCACISLWKSLSKDEREGKL
;
A
#
# COMPACT_ATOMS: atom_id res chain seq x y z
N MET A 1 13.84 -1.33 -39.75
CA MET A 1 14.63 -0.87 -38.59
C MET A 1 13.87 -1.34 -37.35
N LYS A 2 14.35 -2.38 -36.65
CA LYS A 2 13.71 -2.88 -35.45
C LYS A 2 14.04 -1.89 -34.33
N ARG A 3 13.07 -1.05 -33.94
CA ARG A 3 13.19 -0.28 -32.70
C ARG A 3 13.16 -1.27 -31.53
N GLU A 4 14.10 -1.18 -30.63
CA GLU A 4 14.09 -2.02 -29.43
C GLU A 4 12.89 -1.62 -28.57
N PHE A 5 12.29 -2.59 -27.87
CA PHE A 5 11.14 -2.37 -26.99
C PHE A 5 11.38 -1.27 -25.95
N LYS A 6 12.63 -1.01 -25.60
CA LYS A 6 13.08 0.10 -24.74
C LYS A 6 12.75 1.48 -25.32
N ASP A 7 12.78 1.63 -26.65
CA ASP A 7 12.54 2.93 -27.30
C ASP A 7 11.04 3.23 -27.41
N LEU A 8 10.20 2.18 -27.39
CA LEU A 8 8.73 2.31 -27.48
C LEU A 8 8.08 2.74 -26.14
N VAL A 9 8.80 2.63 -25.03
CA VAL A 9 8.25 2.84 -23.69
C VAL A 9 8.89 4.05 -22.98
N ARG A 10 9.84 4.72 -23.62
CA ARG A 10 10.47 5.91 -23.09
C ARG A 10 9.65 7.16 -23.48
N TYR A 11 8.74 7.55 -22.60
CA TYR A 11 8.08 8.84 -22.69
C TYR A 11 9.03 9.91 -22.15
N GLU A 12 9.68 10.67 -23.02
CA GLU A 12 10.44 11.87 -22.68
C GLU A 12 9.64 13.13 -23.05
N PRO A 13 8.66 13.54 -22.22
CA PRO A 13 7.88 14.73 -22.57
C PRO A 13 8.62 16.06 -22.33
N TYR A 14 9.76 16.08 -21.69
CA TYR A 14 10.37 17.34 -21.20
C TYR A 14 11.89 17.34 -21.14
N GLU A 15 12.54 17.39 -22.28
CA GLU A 15 13.97 17.71 -22.33
C GLU A 15 14.28 19.16 -21.86
N TYR A 16 13.27 20.03 -21.91
CA TYR A 16 13.37 21.44 -21.50
C TYR A 16 13.28 21.68 -19.97
N LEU A 17 12.84 20.72 -19.20
CA LEU A 17 12.69 20.85 -17.74
C LEU A 17 13.94 20.37 -16.96
N ASN A 18 14.93 19.76 -17.63
CA ASN A 18 16.02 19.05 -16.97
C ASN A 18 17.12 19.93 -16.35
N SER A 19 17.27 21.19 -16.75
CA SER A 19 18.35 22.05 -16.21
C SER A 19 17.93 22.91 -15.02
N GLU A 20 16.68 23.40 -15.00
CA GLU A 20 16.16 24.19 -13.88
C GLU A 20 15.62 23.33 -12.73
N ILE A 21 15.03 22.17 -13.06
CA ILE A 21 14.41 21.29 -12.05
C ILE A 21 15.44 20.52 -11.22
N LYS A 22 16.64 20.28 -11.71
CA LYS A 22 17.68 19.57 -10.95
C LYS A 22 18.16 20.34 -9.72
N GLY A 23 18.15 21.66 -9.78
CA GLY A 23 18.44 22.54 -8.63
C GLY A 23 17.33 22.53 -7.57
N ASP A 24 16.08 22.54 -8.01
CA ASP A 24 14.90 22.52 -7.12
C ASP A 24 14.67 21.15 -6.43
N TYR A 25 15.11 20.05 -7.06
CA TYR A 25 14.99 18.72 -6.46
C TYR A 25 15.81 18.54 -5.19
N ASP A 26 17.02 19.11 -5.15
CA ASP A 26 17.90 19.01 -3.98
C ASP A 26 17.41 19.90 -2.82
N GLU A 27 16.67 20.96 -3.11
CA GLU A 27 16.14 21.89 -2.09
C GLU A 27 14.79 21.42 -1.54
N VAL A 28 13.93 20.84 -2.38
CA VAL A 28 12.69 20.16 -1.97
C VAL A 28 13.00 18.87 -1.20
N LEU A 29 14.08 18.18 -1.54
CA LEU A 29 14.62 17.03 -0.80
C LEU A 29 15.19 17.39 0.58
N GLY A 30 15.41 18.67 0.90
CA GLY A 30 15.92 19.10 2.22
C GLY A 30 14.97 18.81 3.39
N ILE A 31 13.67 18.89 3.17
CA ILE A 31 12.65 18.39 4.12
C ILE A 31 12.63 16.86 4.11
N ASP A 32 13.05 16.25 3.02
CA ASP A 32 13.01 14.82 2.73
C ASP A 32 14.10 14.02 3.43
N LYS A 33 15.18 14.60 3.93
CA LYS A 33 16.20 13.83 4.65
C LYS A 33 15.64 13.12 5.87
N GLY A 34 14.77 13.80 6.62
CA GLY A 34 14.07 13.23 7.76
C GLY A 34 13.07 12.15 7.35
N ILE A 35 12.23 12.44 6.36
CA ILE A 35 11.22 11.49 5.84
C ILE A 35 11.88 10.28 5.21
N LYS A 36 12.93 10.49 4.40
CA LYS A 36 13.71 9.41 3.80
C LYS A 36 14.39 8.54 4.86
N PHE A 37 14.93 9.14 5.92
CA PHE A 37 15.50 8.40 7.03
C PHE A 37 14.44 7.54 7.72
N VAL A 38 13.27 8.11 8.04
CA VAL A 38 12.17 7.36 8.68
C VAL A 38 11.63 6.26 7.76
N ALA A 39 11.51 6.51 6.45
CA ALA A 39 11.09 5.50 5.49
C ALA A 39 12.09 4.32 5.39
N ASN A 40 13.39 4.61 5.37
CA ASN A 40 14.42 3.59 5.39
C ASN A 40 14.46 2.82 6.72
N LEU A 41 14.26 3.51 7.84
CA LEU A 41 14.11 2.89 9.15
C LEU A 41 12.91 1.94 9.18
N ASN A 42 11.77 2.35 8.64
CA ASN A 42 10.59 1.50 8.52
C ASN A 42 10.88 0.22 7.74
N LEU A 43 11.52 0.35 6.57
CA LEU A 43 11.89 -0.80 5.77
C LEU A 43 12.83 -1.73 6.53
N PHE A 44 13.84 -1.17 7.20
CA PHE A 44 14.78 -1.93 8.01
C PHE A 44 14.09 -2.68 9.15
N ILE A 45 13.24 -2.01 9.93
CA ILE A 45 12.50 -2.63 11.04
C ILE A 45 11.55 -3.71 10.51
N CYS A 46 10.86 -3.45 9.40
CA CYS A 46 9.98 -4.42 8.75
C CYS A 46 10.74 -5.70 8.38
N LEU A 47 11.86 -5.55 7.65
CA LEU A 47 12.70 -6.68 7.26
C LEU A 47 13.30 -7.41 8.48
N ALA A 48 13.76 -6.67 9.49
CA ALA A 48 14.28 -7.25 10.71
C ALA A 48 13.22 -8.09 11.46
N LEU A 49 11.98 -7.59 11.55
CA LEU A 49 10.86 -8.34 12.14
C LEU A 49 10.55 -9.61 11.35
N MET A 50 10.55 -9.54 10.02
CA MET A 50 10.35 -10.70 9.16
C MET A 50 11.44 -11.74 9.36
N VAL A 51 12.69 -11.33 9.36
CA VAL A 51 13.85 -12.21 9.60
C VAL A 51 13.80 -12.82 11.00
N LEU A 52 13.56 -12.01 12.03
CA LEU A 52 13.45 -12.52 13.40
C LEU A 52 12.35 -13.57 13.51
N LEU A 53 11.14 -13.26 13.06
CA LEU A 53 10.01 -14.19 13.16
C LEU A 53 10.23 -15.45 12.30
N PHE A 54 10.89 -15.32 11.14
CA PHE A 54 11.27 -16.47 10.32
C PHE A 54 12.17 -17.45 11.08
N PHE A 55 13.18 -16.97 11.79
CA PHE A 55 14.13 -17.82 12.51
C PHE A 55 13.62 -18.35 13.86
N VAL A 56 12.80 -17.57 14.58
CA VAL A 56 12.23 -18.03 15.85
C VAL A 56 10.91 -18.80 15.66
N GLY A 57 10.30 -18.68 14.51
CA GLY A 57 9.06 -19.32 14.11
C GLY A 57 9.25 -20.65 13.39
N PRO A 58 8.18 -21.18 12.77
CA PRO A 58 8.22 -22.44 12.04
C PRO A 58 8.78 -22.24 10.61
N SER A 59 10.11 -22.11 10.47
CA SER A 59 10.76 -21.73 9.19
C SER A 59 10.39 -22.62 8.02
N LEU A 60 10.36 -23.97 8.20
CA LEU A 60 10.01 -24.89 7.11
C LEU A 60 8.54 -24.71 6.66
N PRO A 61 7.53 -24.74 7.55
CA PRO A 61 6.15 -24.43 7.17
C PRO A 61 5.97 -23.05 6.52
N ILE A 62 6.77 -22.04 6.89
CA ILE A 62 6.74 -20.72 6.26
C ILE A 62 7.17 -20.80 4.79
N ILE A 63 8.26 -21.52 4.50
CA ILE A 63 8.73 -21.70 3.12
C ILE A 63 7.70 -22.49 2.30
N GLU A 64 7.17 -23.58 2.84
CA GLU A 64 6.12 -24.39 2.20
C GLU A 64 4.88 -23.56 1.88
N SER A 65 4.40 -22.75 2.85
CA SER A 65 3.25 -21.87 2.67
C SER A 65 3.51 -20.77 1.64
N LEU A 66 4.73 -20.22 1.57
CA LEU A 66 5.10 -19.22 0.57
C LEU A 66 5.03 -19.81 -0.83
N MET A 67 5.63 -20.99 -1.04
CA MET A 67 5.65 -21.66 -2.35
C MET A 67 4.24 -22.07 -2.78
N THR A 68 3.47 -22.69 -1.89
CA THR A 68 2.09 -23.09 -2.16
C THR A 68 1.22 -21.85 -2.43
N GLY A 69 1.35 -20.82 -1.60
CA GLY A 69 0.58 -19.58 -1.75
C GLY A 69 0.83 -18.84 -3.07
N ILE A 70 2.07 -18.81 -3.56
CA ILE A 70 2.39 -18.25 -4.89
C ILE A 70 1.73 -19.09 -5.99
N GLY A 71 1.79 -20.43 -5.88
CA GLY A 71 1.16 -21.35 -6.82
C GLY A 71 -0.35 -21.18 -6.86
N ASP A 72 -1.01 -21.17 -5.71
CA ASP A 72 -2.45 -20.99 -5.58
C ASP A 72 -2.90 -19.60 -6.07
N PHE A 73 -2.17 -18.55 -5.74
CA PHE A 73 -2.46 -17.20 -6.22
C PHE A 73 -2.40 -17.12 -7.74
N THR A 74 -1.33 -17.62 -8.36
CA THR A 74 -1.16 -17.52 -9.82
C THR A 74 -2.16 -18.38 -10.57
N SER A 75 -2.47 -19.58 -10.10
CA SER A 75 -3.46 -20.47 -10.71
C SER A 75 -4.90 -20.04 -10.44
N GLY A 76 -5.17 -19.47 -9.26
CA GLY A 76 -6.49 -19.04 -8.81
C GLY A 76 -6.89 -17.63 -9.21
N LEU A 77 -5.97 -16.78 -9.65
CA LEU A 77 -6.17 -15.34 -9.82
C LEU A 77 -7.44 -14.98 -10.60
N ILE A 78 -7.65 -15.58 -11.75
CA ILE A 78 -8.82 -15.30 -12.60
C ILE A 78 -10.09 -15.80 -11.92
N LYS A 79 -10.09 -17.04 -11.42
CA LYS A 79 -11.24 -17.65 -10.77
C LYS A 79 -11.69 -16.84 -9.55
N GLU A 80 -10.76 -16.50 -8.66
CA GLU A 80 -11.07 -15.75 -7.44
C GLU A 80 -11.48 -14.30 -7.73
N SER A 81 -10.95 -13.68 -8.80
CA SER A 81 -11.35 -12.33 -9.22
C SER A 81 -12.81 -12.23 -9.71
N PHE A 82 -13.36 -13.32 -10.24
CA PHE A 82 -14.75 -13.39 -10.71
C PHE A 82 -15.67 -14.17 -9.78
N MET A 83 -15.16 -14.62 -8.64
CA MET A 83 -15.97 -15.40 -7.70
C MET A 83 -16.97 -14.49 -6.99
N MET A 84 -18.25 -14.87 -7.09
CA MET A 84 -19.38 -14.19 -6.45
C MET A 84 -20.17 -15.22 -5.61
N ALA A 85 -20.90 -14.72 -4.62
CA ALA A 85 -21.74 -15.55 -3.75
C ALA A 85 -23.21 -15.11 -3.83
N PRO A 86 -23.90 -15.33 -4.97
CA PRO A 86 -25.24 -14.80 -5.22
C PRO A 86 -26.31 -15.33 -4.26
N TYR A 87 -26.08 -16.50 -3.67
CA TYR A 87 -27.03 -17.15 -2.75
C TYR A 87 -26.63 -17.00 -1.27
N GLY A 88 -25.63 -16.17 -0.95
CA GLY A 88 -25.18 -15.97 0.43
C GLY A 88 -24.31 -17.11 0.98
N GLY A 89 -24.32 -17.30 2.31
CA GLY A 89 -23.53 -18.30 3.02
C GLY A 89 -22.21 -17.78 3.56
N LYS A 90 -21.44 -18.62 4.24
CA LYS A 90 -20.15 -18.25 4.88
C LYS A 90 -19.16 -17.59 3.93
N TYR A 91 -19.19 -18.00 2.65
CA TYR A 91 -18.34 -17.43 1.62
C TYR A 91 -18.74 -16.00 1.28
N ALA A 92 -20.03 -15.65 1.29
CA ALA A 92 -20.52 -14.30 1.06
C ALA A 92 -20.03 -13.33 2.14
N ASP A 93 -20.02 -13.75 3.40
CA ASP A 93 -19.50 -12.95 4.51
C ASP A 93 -17.99 -12.70 4.37
N HIS A 94 -17.24 -13.73 3.98
CA HIS A 94 -15.82 -13.57 3.69
C HIS A 94 -15.57 -12.61 2.52
N LEU A 95 -16.28 -12.77 1.42
CA LEU A 95 -16.19 -11.90 0.24
C LEU A 95 -16.49 -10.44 0.61
N LYS A 96 -17.57 -10.21 1.38
CA LYS A 96 -17.97 -8.86 1.80
C LYS A 96 -16.95 -8.22 2.74
N ASN A 97 -16.52 -8.94 3.76
CA ASN A 97 -15.72 -8.38 4.85
C ASN A 97 -14.22 -8.29 4.50
N TRP A 98 -13.76 -9.05 3.52
CA TRP A 98 -12.36 -9.09 3.12
C TRP A 98 -12.15 -8.64 1.67
N THR A 99 -12.67 -9.36 0.70
CA THR A 99 -12.39 -9.08 -0.71
C THR A 99 -12.94 -7.72 -1.15
N LEU A 100 -14.26 -7.51 -0.99
CA LEU A 100 -14.90 -6.25 -1.40
C LEU A 100 -14.42 -5.07 -0.56
N TYR A 101 -14.19 -5.30 0.73
CA TYR A 101 -13.66 -4.27 1.61
C TYR A 101 -12.27 -3.80 1.17
N TYR A 102 -11.32 -4.72 0.95
CA TYR A 102 -9.98 -4.35 0.52
C TYR A 102 -9.94 -3.73 -0.87
N TRP A 103 -10.74 -4.24 -1.83
CA TRP A 103 -10.84 -3.64 -3.15
C TRP A 103 -11.39 -2.21 -3.08
N ALA A 104 -12.45 -1.97 -2.35
CA ALA A 104 -13.03 -0.65 -2.19
C ALA A 104 -12.04 0.32 -1.50
N TRP A 105 -11.33 -0.16 -0.49
CA TRP A 105 -10.27 0.62 0.17
C TRP A 105 -9.18 1.03 -0.81
N TRP A 106 -8.63 0.10 -1.58
CA TRP A 106 -7.61 0.38 -2.58
C TRP A 106 -8.11 1.34 -3.66
N ILE A 107 -9.34 1.18 -4.13
CA ILE A 107 -9.97 2.07 -5.11
C ILE A 107 -10.10 3.50 -4.52
N ALA A 108 -10.56 3.63 -3.29
CA ALA A 108 -10.67 4.93 -2.62
C ALA A 108 -9.29 5.61 -2.44
N TRP A 109 -8.22 4.84 -2.30
CA TRP A 109 -6.85 5.34 -2.17
C TRP A 109 -6.18 5.64 -3.51
N ALA A 110 -6.66 5.09 -4.61
CA ALA A 110 -6.01 5.17 -5.91
C ALA A 110 -5.73 6.61 -6.39
N PRO A 111 -6.63 7.60 -6.27
CA PRO A 111 -6.32 8.97 -6.69
C PRO A 111 -5.19 9.59 -5.88
N PHE A 112 -5.16 9.34 -4.57
CA PHE A 112 -4.13 9.82 -3.67
C PHE A 112 -2.76 9.16 -3.97
N VAL A 113 -2.71 7.84 -3.93
CA VAL A 113 -1.48 7.07 -4.16
C VAL A 113 -0.97 7.27 -5.58
N GLY A 114 -1.87 7.27 -6.58
CA GLY A 114 -1.53 7.49 -7.98
C GLY A 114 -0.84 8.84 -8.20
N SER A 115 -1.38 9.92 -7.64
CA SER A 115 -0.76 11.25 -7.75
C SER A 115 0.60 11.33 -7.05
N PHE A 116 0.73 10.72 -5.88
CA PHE A 116 1.99 10.66 -5.15
C PHE A 116 3.04 9.83 -5.91
N VAL A 117 2.68 8.63 -6.35
CA VAL A 117 3.61 7.73 -7.05
C VAL A 117 4.00 8.29 -8.41
N ALA A 118 3.07 8.93 -9.15
CA ALA A 118 3.38 9.60 -10.40
C ALA A 118 4.46 10.68 -10.22
N ARG A 119 4.39 11.43 -9.12
CA ARG A 119 5.39 12.48 -8.81
C ARG A 119 6.78 11.89 -8.58
N ILE A 120 6.90 10.83 -7.77
CA ILE A 120 8.20 10.23 -7.44
C ILE A 120 8.77 9.35 -8.55
N SER A 121 7.98 9.04 -9.57
CA SER A 121 8.35 8.15 -10.69
C SER A 121 8.81 8.90 -11.94
N ARG A 122 9.04 10.21 -11.86
CA ARG A 122 9.53 11.00 -13.00
C ARG A 122 10.84 10.43 -13.54
N GLY A 123 10.95 10.40 -14.88
CA GLY A 123 12.12 9.86 -15.57
C GLY A 123 12.17 8.33 -15.68
N ARG A 124 11.16 7.62 -15.19
CA ARG A 124 11.00 6.17 -15.39
C ARG A 124 10.11 5.87 -16.59
N THR A 125 10.35 4.75 -17.25
CA THR A 125 9.44 4.26 -18.28
C THR A 125 8.13 3.76 -17.67
N ILE A 126 7.03 3.76 -18.47
CA ILE A 126 5.74 3.24 -18.02
C ILE A 126 5.86 1.76 -17.61
N ALA A 127 6.65 0.98 -18.34
CA ALA A 127 6.85 -0.44 -18.02
C ALA A 127 7.57 -0.64 -16.68
N GLU A 128 8.63 0.12 -16.41
CA GLU A 128 9.32 0.10 -15.11
C GLU A 128 8.41 0.53 -13.96
N PHE A 129 7.59 1.55 -14.21
CA PHE A 129 6.61 2.02 -13.25
C PHE A 129 5.58 0.94 -12.92
N VAL A 130 4.93 0.37 -13.93
CA VAL A 130 3.90 -0.66 -13.75
C VAL A 130 4.48 -1.91 -13.10
N ALA A 131 5.64 -2.38 -13.56
CA ALA A 131 6.30 -3.54 -12.97
C ALA A 131 6.69 -3.28 -11.49
N GLY A 132 7.24 -2.11 -11.19
CA GLY A 132 7.61 -1.73 -9.82
C GLY A 132 6.41 -1.68 -8.87
N VAL A 133 5.30 -1.08 -9.30
CA VAL A 133 4.10 -0.93 -8.48
C VAL A 133 3.34 -2.25 -8.29
N LEU A 134 3.38 -3.16 -9.26
CA LEU A 134 2.68 -4.45 -9.15
C LEU A 134 3.52 -5.53 -8.48
N ILE A 135 4.77 -5.72 -8.92
CA ILE A 135 5.57 -6.89 -8.50
C ILE A 135 6.15 -6.69 -7.09
N VAL A 136 6.73 -5.52 -6.82
CA VAL A 136 7.45 -5.31 -5.54
C VAL A 136 6.52 -5.40 -4.33
N PRO A 137 5.36 -4.70 -4.30
CA PRO A 137 4.42 -4.84 -3.18
C PRO A 137 3.80 -6.23 -3.09
N ALA A 138 3.54 -6.90 -4.22
CA ALA A 138 2.99 -8.25 -4.22
C ALA A 138 3.96 -9.25 -3.58
N LEU A 139 5.24 -9.24 -3.97
CA LEU A 139 6.26 -10.09 -3.36
C LEU A 139 6.44 -9.80 -1.87
N GLY A 140 6.46 -8.52 -1.49
CA GLY A 140 6.50 -8.12 -0.09
C GLY A 140 5.31 -8.66 0.70
N SER A 141 4.11 -8.56 0.15
CA SER A 141 2.88 -9.08 0.78
C SER A 141 2.91 -10.60 0.90
N PHE A 142 3.30 -11.33 -0.15
CA PHE A 142 3.39 -12.80 -0.08
C PHE A 142 4.36 -13.24 1.03
N THR A 143 5.52 -12.62 1.09
CA THR A 143 6.51 -12.94 2.13
C THR A 143 6.01 -12.59 3.52
N TRP A 144 5.38 -11.42 3.68
CA TRP A 144 4.80 -10.98 4.94
C TRP A 144 3.72 -11.96 5.43
N PHE A 145 2.75 -12.29 4.57
CA PHE A 145 1.66 -13.20 4.96
C PHE A 145 2.14 -14.63 5.16
N ALA A 146 3.13 -15.10 4.41
CA ALA A 146 3.74 -16.39 4.65
C ALA A 146 4.39 -16.46 6.04
N ILE A 147 5.15 -15.44 6.45
CA ILE A 147 5.84 -15.42 7.74
C ILE A 147 4.84 -15.27 8.90
N PHE A 148 4.06 -14.20 8.89
CA PHE A 148 3.15 -13.89 10.01
C PHE A 148 1.94 -14.81 10.04
N GLY A 149 1.32 -15.07 8.90
CA GLY A 149 0.15 -15.93 8.79
C GLY A 149 0.45 -17.37 9.17
N THR A 150 1.52 -17.95 8.61
CA THR A 150 1.90 -19.33 8.95
C THR A 150 2.33 -19.46 10.40
N SER A 151 3.01 -18.46 10.95
CA SER A 151 3.36 -18.45 12.38
C SER A 151 2.11 -18.46 13.27
N ALA A 152 1.08 -17.69 12.92
CA ALA A 152 -0.18 -17.70 13.65
C ALA A 152 -0.93 -19.03 13.50
N LEU A 153 -1.01 -19.56 12.28
CA LEU A 153 -1.63 -20.86 12.01
C LEU A 153 -0.91 -22.01 12.71
N HIS A 154 0.42 -21.96 12.80
CA HIS A 154 1.21 -22.96 13.52
C HIS A 154 0.87 -22.97 15.03
N LEU A 155 0.69 -21.80 15.65
CA LEU A 155 0.23 -21.73 17.04
C LEU A 155 -1.18 -22.32 17.20
N GLN A 156 -2.09 -21.98 16.30
CA GLN A 156 -3.48 -22.45 16.34
C GLN A 156 -3.59 -23.96 16.10
N LEU A 157 -2.98 -24.47 15.03
CA LEU A 157 -3.24 -25.83 14.54
C LEU A 157 -2.29 -26.85 15.15
N VAL A 158 -1.04 -26.49 15.44
CA VAL A 158 -0.02 -27.43 15.91
C VAL A 158 0.17 -27.33 17.42
N LYS A 159 0.19 -26.09 17.96
CA LYS A 159 0.39 -25.89 19.41
C LYS A 159 -0.91 -25.81 20.20
N GLY A 160 -2.07 -25.82 19.54
CA GLY A 160 -3.38 -25.78 20.20
C GLY A 160 -3.68 -24.46 20.92
N ILE A 161 -2.97 -23.37 20.58
CA ILE A 161 -3.17 -22.06 21.17
C ILE A 161 -4.23 -21.32 20.36
N ASP A 162 -5.36 -20.99 20.95
CA ASP A 162 -6.46 -20.29 20.26
C ASP A 162 -6.12 -18.81 20.03
N ILE A 163 -5.30 -18.56 19.02
CA ILE A 163 -4.97 -17.22 18.54
C ILE A 163 -6.17 -16.58 17.86
N ALA A 164 -6.99 -17.36 17.16
CA ALA A 164 -8.16 -16.84 16.44
C ALA A 164 -9.15 -16.17 17.41
N ALA A 165 -9.44 -16.76 18.56
CA ALA A 165 -10.32 -16.15 19.56
C ALA A 165 -9.74 -14.84 20.13
N GLN A 166 -8.42 -14.77 20.33
CA GLN A 166 -7.77 -13.56 20.82
C GLN A 166 -7.86 -12.41 19.79
N VAL A 167 -7.60 -12.71 18.51
CA VAL A 167 -7.68 -11.73 17.41
C VAL A 167 -9.12 -11.30 17.15
N THR A 168 -10.09 -12.23 17.23
CA THR A 168 -11.50 -11.90 17.05
C THR A 168 -12.03 -10.98 18.14
N LYS A 169 -11.52 -11.12 19.36
CA LYS A 169 -11.89 -10.23 20.47
C LYS A 169 -11.39 -8.80 20.25
N ASP A 170 -10.19 -8.64 19.75
CA ASP A 170 -9.61 -7.35 19.39
C ASP A 170 -8.59 -7.54 18.26
N ILE A 171 -8.99 -7.17 17.04
CA ILE A 171 -8.16 -7.31 15.84
C ILE A 171 -6.92 -6.42 15.89
N SER A 172 -6.97 -5.30 16.61
CA SER A 172 -5.87 -4.32 16.66
C SER A 172 -4.64 -4.82 17.42
N VAL A 173 -4.82 -5.82 18.29
CA VAL A 173 -3.71 -6.42 19.05
C VAL A 173 -3.21 -7.76 18.47
N GLY A 174 -3.72 -8.17 17.32
CA GLY A 174 -3.46 -9.50 16.76
C GLY A 174 -1.98 -9.84 16.61
N VAL A 175 -1.16 -8.93 16.11
CA VAL A 175 0.28 -9.14 15.94
C VAL A 175 1.01 -9.24 17.29
N PHE A 176 0.59 -8.50 18.30
CA PHE A 176 1.17 -8.55 19.65
C PHE A 176 0.77 -9.85 20.37
N ALA A 177 -0.46 -10.32 20.15
CA ALA A 177 -0.90 -11.64 20.63
C ALA A 177 -0.05 -12.77 20.03
N LEU A 178 0.32 -12.68 18.74
CA LEU A 178 1.23 -13.62 18.09
C LEU A 178 2.60 -13.62 18.79
N TYR A 179 3.22 -12.46 18.94
CA TYR A 179 4.58 -12.34 19.48
C TYR A 179 4.72 -12.88 20.90
N LYS A 180 3.66 -12.84 21.71
CA LYS A 180 3.64 -13.35 23.08
C LYS A 180 4.10 -14.80 23.20
N TYR A 181 3.92 -15.60 22.16
CA TYR A 181 4.20 -17.03 22.16
C TYR A 181 5.53 -17.40 21.50
N TYR A 182 6.29 -16.41 21.02
CA TYR A 182 7.58 -16.63 20.41
C TYR A 182 8.74 -16.06 21.25
N PRO A 183 9.94 -16.67 21.15
CA PRO A 183 11.14 -16.06 21.74
C PRO A 183 11.34 -14.64 21.21
N LEU A 184 11.89 -13.76 22.06
CA LEU A 184 12.08 -12.34 21.73
C LEU A 184 10.78 -11.55 21.49
N GLY A 185 9.61 -12.09 21.86
CA GLY A 185 8.31 -11.48 21.62
C GLY A 185 8.18 -10.06 22.15
N PHE A 186 8.80 -9.74 23.28
CA PHE A 186 8.84 -8.37 23.80
C PHE A 186 9.60 -7.43 22.87
N ILE A 187 10.78 -7.83 22.40
CA ILE A 187 11.59 -7.02 21.47
C ILE A 187 10.84 -6.82 20.17
N MET A 188 10.27 -7.88 19.59
CA MET A 188 9.45 -7.79 18.36
C MET A 188 8.23 -6.88 18.55
N SER A 189 7.61 -6.89 19.74
CA SER A 189 6.48 -6.01 20.05
C SER A 189 6.90 -4.54 20.11
N VAL A 190 8.05 -4.23 20.71
CA VAL A 190 8.59 -2.87 20.72
C VAL A 190 8.95 -2.40 19.31
N MET A 191 9.62 -3.25 18.53
CA MET A 191 9.96 -2.95 17.13
C MET A 191 8.69 -2.71 16.30
N MET A 192 7.65 -3.52 16.48
CA MET A 192 6.37 -3.36 15.79
C MET A 192 5.68 -2.05 16.19
N LEU A 193 5.71 -1.67 17.46
CA LEU A 193 5.13 -0.41 17.92
C LEU A 193 5.85 0.79 17.30
N VAL A 194 7.18 0.76 17.24
CA VAL A 194 7.98 1.78 16.57
C VAL A 194 7.64 1.81 15.07
N LEU A 195 7.56 0.66 14.43
CA LEU A 195 7.21 0.54 13.00
C LEU A 195 5.85 1.16 12.70
N ILE A 196 4.81 0.79 13.46
CA ILE A 196 3.45 1.33 13.26
C ILE A 196 3.44 2.85 13.45
N THR A 197 4.10 3.36 14.49
CA THR A 197 4.14 4.79 14.79
C THR A 197 4.84 5.58 13.67
N THR A 198 6.01 5.13 13.25
CA THR A 198 6.80 5.81 12.22
C THR A 198 6.15 5.68 10.83
N PHE A 199 5.51 4.55 10.55
CA PHE A 199 4.73 4.33 9.32
C PHE A 199 3.50 5.25 9.26
N PHE A 200 2.81 5.43 10.39
CA PHE A 200 1.70 6.38 10.50
C PHE A 200 2.16 7.81 10.22
N VAL A 201 3.29 8.25 10.80
CA VAL A 201 3.82 9.60 10.60
C VAL A 201 4.16 9.86 9.13
N THR A 202 4.82 8.91 8.45
CA THR A 202 5.15 9.04 7.02
C THR A 202 3.91 9.08 6.15
N SER A 203 2.90 8.25 6.44
CA SER A 203 1.64 8.23 5.71
C SER A 203 0.82 9.51 5.90
N ALA A 204 0.73 10.00 7.14
CA ALA A 204 0.04 11.26 7.44
C ALA A 204 0.70 12.46 6.75
N ASN A 205 2.04 12.50 6.70
CA ASN A 205 2.76 13.56 5.99
C ASN A 205 2.50 13.51 4.47
N SER A 206 2.53 12.33 3.87
CA SER A 206 2.20 12.16 2.45
C SER A 206 0.76 12.57 2.15
N ALA A 207 -0.18 12.25 3.03
CA ALA A 207 -1.58 12.62 2.90
C ALA A 207 -1.79 14.15 2.98
N THR A 208 -1.18 14.81 3.96
CA THR A 208 -1.26 16.29 4.08
C THR A 208 -0.69 17.00 2.86
N PHE A 209 0.40 16.44 2.32
CA PHE A 209 1.03 16.97 1.11
C PHE A 209 0.06 16.89 -0.10
N VAL A 210 -0.51 15.72 -0.40
CA VAL A 210 -1.40 15.55 -1.55
C VAL A 210 -2.68 16.36 -1.41
N LEU A 211 -3.29 16.43 -0.23
CA LEU A 211 -4.46 17.26 0.02
C LEU A 211 -4.15 18.75 -0.16
N SER A 212 -2.97 19.18 0.27
CA SER A 212 -2.51 20.56 0.07
C SER A 212 -2.27 20.87 -1.40
N MET A 213 -1.73 19.92 -2.16
CA MET A 213 -1.57 20.03 -3.61
C MET A 213 -2.93 20.17 -4.32
N TYR A 214 -3.89 19.32 -4.00
CA TYR A 214 -5.23 19.38 -4.59
C TYR A 214 -5.96 20.67 -4.25
N SER A 215 -5.85 21.18 -3.03
CA SER A 215 -6.46 22.45 -2.62
C SER A 215 -5.72 23.68 -3.15
N ASN A 216 -4.59 23.52 -3.81
CA ASN A 216 -3.78 24.57 -4.42
C ASN A 216 -3.66 24.42 -5.95
N GLN A 217 -4.74 24.05 -6.62
CA GLN A 217 -4.82 23.94 -8.08
C GLN A 217 -3.77 22.98 -8.70
N GLY A 218 -3.30 22.00 -7.94
CA GLY A 218 -2.31 21.03 -8.39
C GLY A 218 -0.85 21.50 -8.25
N ASP A 219 -0.61 22.60 -7.53
CA ASP A 219 0.75 23.07 -7.25
C ASP A 219 1.57 21.98 -6.57
N LEU A 220 2.69 21.63 -7.19
CA LEU A 220 3.56 20.57 -6.72
C LEU A 220 4.41 20.98 -5.48
N ASN A 221 4.38 22.26 -5.10
CA ASN A 221 5.10 22.79 -3.95
C ASN A 221 4.16 23.58 -3.01
N PRO A 222 3.16 22.90 -2.40
CA PRO A 222 2.21 23.55 -1.52
C PRO A 222 2.91 24.16 -0.30
N SER A 223 2.43 25.33 0.15
CA SER A 223 3.00 26.01 1.30
C SER A 223 2.87 25.18 2.58
N LYS A 224 3.86 25.29 3.48
CA LYS A 224 3.87 24.60 4.79
C LYS A 224 2.62 24.93 5.64
N SER A 225 2.09 26.13 5.52
CA SER A 225 0.86 26.54 6.22
C SER A 225 -0.36 25.73 5.76
N LYS A 226 -0.50 25.48 4.45
CA LYS A 226 -1.59 24.66 3.91
C LYS A 226 -1.46 23.20 4.34
N MET A 227 -0.24 22.67 4.34
CA MET A 227 0.02 21.33 4.88
C MET A 227 -0.33 21.23 6.36
N GLY A 228 0.00 22.26 7.16
CA GLY A 228 -0.38 22.34 8.58
C GLY A 228 -1.89 22.34 8.79
N VAL A 229 -2.62 23.14 8.02
CA VAL A 229 -4.09 23.19 8.08
C VAL A 229 -4.70 21.82 7.76
N TRP A 230 -4.26 21.17 6.68
CA TRP A 230 -4.75 19.84 6.33
C TRP A 230 -4.38 18.79 7.38
N GLY A 231 -3.18 18.88 7.97
CA GLY A 231 -2.77 17.99 9.06
C GLY A 231 -3.69 18.12 10.28
N VAL A 232 -4.02 19.33 10.70
CA VAL A 232 -4.96 19.58 11.81
C VAL A 232 -6.36 19.09 11.47
N LEU A 233 -6.87 19.35 10.27
CA LEU A 233 -8.20 18.90 9.83
C LEU A 233 -8.29 17.37 9.81
N MET A 234 -7.26 16.68 9.30
CA MET A 234 -7.20 15.21 9.29
C MET A 234 -7.16 14.64 10.71
N ALA A 235 -6.34 15.22 11.58
CA ALA A 235 -6.27 14.79 12.98
C ALA A 235 -7.61 14.97 13.70
N ALA A 236 -8.26 16.12 13.52
CA ALA A 236 -9.58 16.40 14.09
C ALA A 236 -10.64 15.42 13.58
N LEU A 237 -10.66 15.16 12.27
CA LEU A 237 -11.57 14.18 11.68
C LEU A 237 -11.32 12.77 12.23
N ALA A 238 -10.08 12.35 12.32
CA ALA A 238 -9.71 11.04 12.88
C ALA A 238 -10.17 10.90 14.33
N ILE A 239 -9.98 11.93 15.17
CA ILE A 239 -10.43 11.94 16.56
C ILE A 239 -11.96 11.81 16.64
N VAL A 240 -12.69 12.59 15.86
CA VAL A 240 -14.17 12.55 15.84
C VAL A 240 -14.64 11.15 15.42
N LEU A 241 -14.07 10.57 14.38
CA LEU A 241 -14.44 9.23 13.89
C LEU A 241 -14.14 8.15 14.93
N LEU A 242 -13.00 8.22 15.60
CA LEU A 242 -12.66 7.30 16.68
C LEU A 242 -13.61 7.40 17.87
N MET A 243 -14.05 8.61 18.23
CA MET A 243 -15.00 8.84 19.33
C MET A 243 -16.42 8.38 19.00
N THR A 244 -16.83 8.42 17.74
CA THR A 244 -18.22 8.13 17.31
C THR A 244 -18.47 6.68 16.94
N GLY A 245 -17.47 5.86 16.68
CA GLY A 245 -17.67 4.45 16.31
C GLY A 245 -16.38 3.73 15.93
N GLY A 246 -15.25 4.34 16.23
CA GLY A 246 -13.94 3.73 16.07
C GLY A 246 -13.60 3.39 14.62
N LEU A 247 -12.82 2.33 14.48
CA LEU A 247 -12.31 1.85 13.18
C LEU A 247 -13.42 1.54 12.18
N GLN A 248 -14.56 1.03 12.63
CA GLN A 248 -15.66 0.60 11.76
C GLN A 248 -16.30 1.76 10.99
N ASN A 249 -16.45 2.92 11.62
CA ASN A 249 -16.97 4.11 10.94
C ASN A 249 -15.99 4.62 9.88
N LEU A 250 -14.70 4.62 10.17
CA LEU A 250 -13.66 5.00 9.21
C LEU A 250 -13.66 4.07 7.99
N GLN A 251 -13.80 2.77 8.22
CA GLN A 251 -13.91 1.76 7.17
C GLN A 251 -15.14 1.99 6.29
N THR A 252 -16.30 2.23 6.90
CA THR A 252 -17.56 2.48 6.16
C THR A 252 -17.47 3.71 5.26
N ILE A 253 -16.89 4.80 5.74
CA ILE A 253 -16.69 6.02 4.94
C ILE A 253 -15.76 5.75 3.76
N SER A 254 -14.67 5.02 3.97
CA SER A 254 -13.74 4.65 2.90
C SER A 254 -14.43 3.82 1.81
N LEU A 255 -15.28 2.87 2.20
CA LEU A 255 -16.08 2.06 1.25
C LEU A 255 -17.05 2.92 0.44
N THR A 256 -17.69 3.90 1.07
CA THR A 256 -18.66 4.78 0.41
C THR A 256 -18.00 5.67 -0.67
N ALA A 257 -16.74 6.02 -0.50
CA ALA A 257 -15.99 6.81 -1.46
C ALA A 257 -15.53 5.99 -2.70
N ALA A 258 -15.46 4.67 -2.61
CA ALA A 258 -14.90 3.83 -3.67
C ALA A 258 -15.66 3.88 -5.02
N PRO A 259 -17.02 3.82 -5.10
CA PRO A 259 -17.73 3.78 -6.36
C PRO A 259 -17.44 4.98 -7.29
N PRO A 260 -17.50 6.25 -6.85
CA PRO A 260 -17.16 7.37 -7.72
C PRO A 260 -15.69 7.32 -8.19
N PHE A 261 -14.77 6.90 -7.32
CA PHE A 261 -13.37 6.77 -7.72
C PHE A 261 -13.14 5.63 -8.71
N ALA A 262 -13.88 4.53 -8.64
CA ALA A 262 -13.83 3.46 -9.62
C ALA A 262 -14.18 3.98 -11.02
N ILE A 263 -15.21 4.81 -11.15
CA ILE A 263 -15.60 5.43 -12.43
C ILE A 263 -14.47 6.34 -12.94
N ILE A 264 -13.91 7.19 -12.08
CA ILE A 264 -12.79 8.07 -12.43
C ILE A 264 -11.58 7.26 -12.91
N MET A 265 -11.25 6.16 -12.23
CA MET A 265 -10.14 5.27 -12.64
C MET A 265 -10.35 4.66 -14.01
N VAL A 266 -11.56 4.19 -14.33
CA VAL A 266 -11.88 3.67 -15.67
C VAL A 266 -11.73 4.77 -16.73
N CYS A 267 -12.23 5.97 -16.45
CA CYS A 267 -12.05 7.11 -17.35
C CYS A 267 -10.57 7.48 -17.54
N ALA A 268 -9.78 7.42 -16.47
CA ALA A 268 -8.33 7.67 -16.52
C ALA A 268 -7.60 6.63 -17.37
N CYS A 269 -7.94 5.35 -17.23
CA CYS A 269 -7.38 4.27 -18.07
C CYS A 269 -7.69 4.48 -19.57
N ILE A 270 -8.94 4.84 -19.88
CA ILE A 270 -9.35 5.14 -21.27
C ILE A 270 -8.59 6.37 -21.81
N SER A 271 -8.44 7.41 -20.98
CA SER A 271 -7.69 8.62 -21.33
C SER A 271 -6.22 8.32 -21.61
N LEU A 272 -5.59 7.54 -20.75
CA LEU A 272 -4.20 7.11 -20.90
C LEU A 272 -4.01 6.33 -22.21
N TRP A 273 -4.88 5.34 -22.46
CA TRP A 273 -4.82 4.55 -23.69
C TRP A 273 -4.96 5.43 -24.94
N LYS A 274 -5.91 6.38 -24.95
CA LYS A 274 -6.08 7.31 -26.06
C LYS A 274 -4.85 8.21 -26.27
N SER A 275 -4.25 8.69 -25.18
CA SER A 275 -3.04 9.51 -25.24
C SER A 275 -1.87 8.74 -25.85
N LEU A 276 -1.58 7.53 -25.33
CA LEU A 276 -0.50 6.69 -25.84
C LEU A 276 -0.71 6.31 -27.31
N SER A 277 -1.95 5.94 -27.70
CA SER A 277 -2.26 5.62 -29.09
C SER A 277 -2.13 6.83 -30.03
N LYS A 278 -2.33 8.05 -29.53
CA LYS A 278 -2.10 9.27 -30.29
C LYS A 278 -0.60 9.51 -30.46
N ASP A 279 0.17 9.42 -29.38
CA ASP A 279 1.62 9.64 -29.42
C ASP A 279 2.34 8.61 -30.31
N GLU A 280 1.87 7.35 -30.32
CA GLU A 280 2.34 6.32 -31.23
C GLU A 280 2.10 6.70 -32.71
N ARG A 281 0.89 7.20 -33.05
CA ARG A 281 0.56 7.64 -34.42
C ARG A 281 1.37 8.85 -34.85
N GLU A 282 1.71 9.74 -33.91
CA GLU A 282 2.52 10.93 -34.18
C GLU A 282 4.03 10.63 -34.18
N GLY A 283 4.43 9.37 -33.93
CA GLY A 283 5.84 8.93 -33.93
C GLY A 283 6.64 9.48 -32.77
N LYS A 284 5.97 9.83 -31.66
CA LYS A 284 6.58 10.33 -30.44
C LYS A 284 6.99 9.23 -29.45
N LEU A 285 6.50 8.01 -29.65
CA LEU A 285 6.84 6.79 -28.91
C LEU A 285 7.80 5.92 -29.71
#